data_7b8788211ae18b2ebc492846bb4e0aca
#
_entry.id   7b8788211ae18b2ebc492846bb4e0aca
#
_cell.length_a   1.000
_cell.length_b   1.000
_cell.length_c   1.000
_cell.angle_alpha   90.00
_cell.angle_beta   90.00
_cell.angle_gamma   90.00
#
_symmetry.space_group_name_H-M   'P 1'
#
loop_
_entity.id
_entity.type
_entity.pdbx_description
1 polymer ?
#
loop_
_entity_poly.entity_id
_entity_poly.type
_entity_poly.pdbx_seq_one_letter_code
_entity_poly.pdbx_strand_id
1 'polypeptide(L)'
;QPGGGRALTELSILAELKQIAQQLTIPVQTGSFQKKPPDVFLVLTPMNETFPEHADNTPQFTQPEVRLSLYAKGSYTRLTDTLVRCLLQADFTVTGRQYIEYEAETGYHHYEIDVTKAYPFLLNEEEIQ
;
A
#
# COMPACT_ATOMS: atom_id res chain seq x y z
N GLN A 1 -19.31 -13.89 7.02
CA GLN A 1 -18.68 -13.50 7.04
C GLN A 1 -17.93 -13.24 7.40
N PRO A 2 -18.23 -13.74 7.39
CA PRO A 2 -17.21 -13.51 8.07
C PRO A 2 -16.27 -12.77 7.98
N GLY A 3 -15.97 -12.63 7.50
CA GLY A 3 -14.85 -11.91 7.46
C GLY A 3 -14.52 -11.22 8.63
N GLY A 4 -13.89 -10.64 8.99
CA GLY A 4 -13.65 -9.82 10.10
C GLY A 4 -13.36 -8.43 9.66
N GLY A 5 -13.31 -7.52 10.60
CA GLY A 5 -12.97 -6.15 10.33
C GLY A 5 -11.57 -6.03 9.73
N ARG A 6 -10.69 -6.95 10.10
CA ARG A 6 -9.34 -6.94 9.58
C ARG A 6 -9.30 -7.10 8.06
N ALA A 7 -10.09 -8.04 7.53
CA ALA A 7 -10.13 -8.25 6.09
C ALA A 7 -10.66 -7.02 5.38
N LEU A 8 -11.70 -6.38 5.95
CA LEU A 8 -12.26 -5.17 5.36
C LEU A 8 -11.26 -4.03 5.41
N THR A 9 -10.51 -3.91 6.50
CA THR A 9 -9.50 -2.86 6.62
C THR A 9 -8.41 -3.03 5.57
N GLU A 10 -7.94 -4.27 5.40
CA GLU A 10 -6.92 -4.55 4.41
C GLU A 10 -7.40 -4.20 3.01
N LEU A 11 -8.65 -4.56 2.68
CA LEU A 11 -9.21 -4.24 1.39
C LEU A 11 -9.34 -2.73 1.19
N SER A 12 -9.67 -1.99 2.25
CA SER A 12 -9.80 -0.54 2.15
C SER A 12 -8.48 0.13 1.81
N ILE A 13 -7.40 -0.24 2.49
CA ILE A 13 -6.11 0.39 2.22
C ILE A 13 -5.61 0.00 0.84
N LEU A 14 -5.76 -1.26 0.44
CA LEU A 14 -5.33 -1.68 -0.89
C LEU A 14 -6.12 -0.98 -1.98
N ALA A 15 -7.42 -0.79 -1.76
CA ALA A 15 -8.25 -0.10 -2.74
C ALA A 15 -7.80 1.34 -2.92
N GLU A 16 -7.51 2.03 -1.82
CA GLU A 16 -7.05 3.41 -1.90
C GLU A 16 -5.70 3.51 -2.61
N LEU A 17 -4.80 2.60 -2.29
CA LEU A 17 -3.48 2.61 -2.92
C LEU A 17 -3.57 2.33 -4.41
N LYS A 18 -4.43 1.39 -4.80
CA LYS A 18 -4.64 1.12 -6.22
C LYS A 18 -5.22 2.33 -6.94
N GLN A 19 -6.09 3.07 -6.28
CA GLN A 19 -6.67 4.27 -6.86
C GLN A 19 -5.61 5.34 -7.09
N ILE A 20 -4.71 5.51 -6.14
CA ILE A 20 -3.61 6.46 -6.30
C ILE A 20 -2.72 6.05 -7.48
N ALA A 21 -2.38 4.76 -7.55
CA ALA A 21 -1.57 4.26 -8.66
C ALA A 21 -2.25 4.49 -9.99
N GLN A 22 -3.56 4.28 -10.04
CA GLN A 22 -4.33 4.50 -11.25
C GLN A 22 -4.30 5.95 -11.70
N GLN A 23 -4.40 6.86 -10.75
CA GLN A 23 -4.32 8.29 -11.06
C GLN A 23 -2.96 8.66 -11.66
N LEU A 24 -1.92 7.98 -11.22
CA LEU A 24 -0.56 8.21 -11.72
C LEU A 24 -0.24 7.35 -12.94
N THR A 25 -1.18 6.54 -13.39
CA THR A 25 -1.03 5.64 -14.53
C THR A 25 0.07 4.61 -14.28
N ILE A 26 0.18 4.14 -13.04
CA ILE A 26 1.16 3.11 -12.69
C ILE A 26 0.42 1.79 -12.52
N PRO A 27 0.72 0.79 -13.35
CA PRO A 27 0.08 -0.52 -13.20
C PRO A 27 0.41 -1.16 -11.86
N VAL A 28 -0.57 -1.83 -11.27
CA VAL A 28 -0.35 -2.59 -10.04
C VAL A 28 -0.39 -4.07 -10.41
N GLN A 29 0.68 -4.78 -10.06
CA GLN A 29 0.72 -6.21 -10.29
C GLN A 29 -0.04 -6.94 -9.19
N THR A 30 -0.97 -7.77 -9.58
CA THR A 30 -1.77 -8.55 -8.63
C THR A 30 -1.53 -10.05 -8.75
N GLY A 31 -0.48 -10.42 -9.44
CA GLY A 31 -0.11 -11.82 -9.64
C GLY A 31 0.98 -11.85 -10.67
N SER A 32 1.13 -12.95 -11.35
CA SER A 32 2.12 -13.03 -12.43
C SER A 32 1.60 -12.31 -13.66
N PHE A 33 2.49 -11.60 -14.34
CA PHE A 33 2.11 -10.99 -15.61
C PHE A 33 1.93 -12.06 -16.66
N GLN A 34 0.85 -11.96 -17.42
CA GLN A 34 0.59 -12.87 -18.53
C GLN A 34 1.48 -12.54 -19.71
N LYS A 35 1.89 -11.29 -19.80
CA LYS A 35 2.70 -10.79 -20.90
C LYS A 35 3.94 -10.16 -20.32
N LYS A 36 4.75 -9.57 -21.19
CA LYS A 36 5.92 -8.84 -20.77
C LYS A 36 5.52 -7.79 -19.75
N PRO A 37 6.22 -7.72 -18.59
CA PRO A 37 5.90 -6.71 -17.60
C PRO A 37 6.12 -5.30 -18.14
N PRO A 38 5.31 -4.33 -17.71
CA PRO A 38 5.51 -2.94 -18.12
C PRO A 38 6.81 -2.38 -17.57
N ASP A 39 7.25 -1.25 -18.15
CA ASP A 39 8.49 -0.62 -17.73
C ASP A 39 8.41 -0.04 -16.33
N VAL A 40 7.21 0.24 -15.86
CA VAL A 40 6.98 0.75 -14.50
C VAL A 40 5.77 0.04 -13.93
N PHE A 41 5.91 -0.48 -12.72
CA PHE A 41 4.77 -1.08 -12.04
C PHE A 41 4.99 -1.11 -10.53
N LEU A 42 3.89 -1.31 -9.81
CA LEU A 42 3.90 -1.43 -8.36
C LEU A 42 3.45 -2.82 -7.93
N VAL A 43 4.04 -3.30 -6.85
CA VAL A 43 3.56 -4.48 -6.13
C VAL A 43 3.19 -4.01 -4.73
N LEU A 44 1.98 -4.33 -4.30
CA LEU A 44 1.51 -3.97 -2.96
C LEU A 44 1.59 -5.19 -2.07
N THR A 45 2.28 -5.05 -0.94
CA THR A 45 2.47 -6.16 -0.01
C THR A 45 1.95 -5.74 1.36
N PRO A 46 0.82 -6.31 1.82
CA PRO A 46 0.38 -6.08 3.18
C PRO A 46 1.43 -6.58 4.17
N MET A 47 1.72 -5.77 5.17
CA MET A 47 2.78 -6.08 6.13
C MET A 47 2.19 -6.40 7.49
N ASN A 48 1.84 -5.38 8.24
CA ASN A 48 1.36 -5.51 9.60
C ASN A 48 0.09 -4.73 9.77
N GLU A 49 -0.62 -5.06 10.82
CA GLU A 49 -1.77 -4.28 11.24
C GLU A 49 -1.72 -4.18 12.76
N THR A 50 -1.77 -2.95 13.25
CA THR A 50 -1.71 -2.71 14.68
C THR A 50 -2.97 -2.04 15.16
N PHE A 51 -3.23 -2.17 16.46
CA PHE A 51 -4.36 -1.52 17.11
C PHE A 51 -3.78 -0.54 18.13
N PRO A 52 -4.00 0.77 17.93
CA PRO A 52 -3.53 1.74 18.90
C PRO A 52 -4.16 1.49 20.27
N GLU A 53 -3.42 1.82 21.33
CA GLU A 53 -3.93 1.66 22.69
C GLU A 53 -5.10 2.58 22.95
N HIS A 54 -6.04 2.08 23.78
CA HIS A 54 -7.22 2.83 24.13
C HIS A 54 -7.46 2.69 25.63
N ALA A 55 -7.92 3.78 26.22
CA ALA A 55 -8.17 3.79 27.65
C ALA A 55 -9.29 2.81 28.04
N ASP A 56 -10.23 2.61 27.18
CA ASP A 56 -11.36 1.71 27.46
C ASP A 56 -11.12 0.30 26.95
N ASN A 57 -9.93 0.01 26.46
CA ASN A 57 -9.55 -1.30 25.96
C ASN A 57 -10.39 -1.78 24.78
N THR A 58 -11.04 -0.86 24.09
CA THR A 58 -11.85 -1.21 22.92
C THR A 58 -11.19 -0.59 21.69
N PRO A 59 -10.55 -1.40 20.86
CA PRO A 59 -9.93 -0.84 19.65
C PRO A 59 -10.98 -0.24 18.75
N GLN A 60 -10.80 1.02 18.38
CA GLN A 60 -11.71 1.72 17.49
C GLN A 60 -11.11 1.92 16.12
N PHE A 61 -9.80 1.79 16.01
CA PHE A 61 -9.09 1.97 14.76
C PHE A 61 -8.06 0.89 14.59
N THR A 62 -7.75 0.57 13.35
CA THR A 62 -6.61 -0.26 13.03
C THR A 62 -5.66 0.56 12.16
N GLN A 63 -4.40 0.16 12.15
CA GLN A 63 -3.40 0.80 11.33
C GLN A 63 -2.67 -0.26 10.52
N PRO A 64 -3.25 -0.65 9.37
CA PRO A 64 -2.54 -1.56 8.49
C PRO A 64 -1.34 -0.88 7.87
N GLU A 65 -0.32 -1.67 7.61
CA GLU A 65 0.88 -1.20 6.95
C GLU A 65 1.05 -1.95 5.64
N VAL A 66 1.35 -1.22 4.58
CA VAL A 66 1.53 -1.81 3.25
C VAL A 66 2.84 -1.31 2.69
N ARG A 67 3.58 -2.21 2.07
CA ARG A 67 4.79 -1.87 1.34
C ARG A 67 4.46 -1.73 -0.14
N LEU A 68 4.81 -0.59 -0.71
CA LEU A 68 4.71 -0.36 -2.13
C LEU A 68 6.08 -0.60 -2.73
N SER A 69 6.21 -1.64 -3.53
CA SER A 69 7.46 -1.93 -4.23
C SER A 69 7.34 -1.40 -5.63
N LEU A 70 8.12 -0.37 -5.94
CA LEU A 70 8.12 0.24 -7.26
C LEU A 70 9.26 -0.32 -8.08
N TYR A 71 8.91 -0.79 -9.27
CA TYR A 71 9.89 -1.26 -10.24
C TYR A 71 9.81 -0.33 -11.44
N ALA A 72 10.94 0.29 -11.78
CA ALA A 72 10.95 1.28 -12.85
C ALA A 72 12.24 1.17 -13.64
N LYS A 73 12.10 1.10 -14.96
CA LYS A 73 13.24 1.21 -15.86
C LYS A 73 13.49 2.68 -16.12
N GLY A 74 14.75 3.07 -16.17
CA GLY A 74 15.10 4.46 -16.40
C GLY A 74 15.00 5.29 -15.15
N SER A 75 14.63 6.57 -15.31
CA SER A 75 14.59 7.50 -14.19
C SER A 75 13.41 7.18 -13.27
N TYR A 76 13.69 7.04 -11.98
CA TYR A 76 12.68 6.72 -10.98
C TYR A 76 12.50 7.82 -9.94
N THR A 77 13.43 8.74 -9.85
CA THR A 77 13.45 9.72 -8.76
C THR A 77 12.21 10.61 -8.75
N ARG A 78 11.87 11.18 -9.90
CA ARG A 78 10.70 12.04 -9.99
C ARG A 78 9.42 11.25 -9.70
N LEU A 79 9.37 10.03 -10.19
CA LEU A 79 8.19 9.19 -9.99
C LEU A 79 7.99 8.85 -8.53
N THR A 80 9.06 8.49 -7.82
CA THR A 80 8.94 8.19 -6.39
C THR A 80 8.53 9.43 -5.60
N ASP A 81 9.06 10.61 -5.96
CA ASP A 81 8.67 11.83 -5.26
C ASP A 81 7.21 12.17 -5.51
N THR A 82 6.74 11.97 -6.74
CA THR A 82 5.34 12.21 -7.05
C THR A 82 4.44 11.25 -6.29
N LEU A 83 4.82 9.98 -6.24
CA LEU A 83 4.05 8.97 -5.54
C LEU A 83 3.97 9.30 -4.04
N VAL A 84 5.10 9.66 -3.43
CA VAL A 84 5.11 10.03 -2.02
C VAL A 84 4.21 11.23 -1.76
N ARG A 85 4.28 12.24 -2.64
CA ARG A 85 3.44 13.42 -2.49
C ARG A 85 1.96 13.06 -2.53
N CYS A 86 1.57 12.20 -3.47
CA CYS A 86 0.18 11.77 -3.57
C CYS A 86 -0.25 10.98 -2.33
N LEU A 87 0.64 10.15 -1.79
CA LEU A 87 0.34 9.40 -0.58
C LEU A 87 0.11 10.34 0.60
N LEU A 88 0.97 11.34 0.75
CA LEU A 88 0.82 12.30 1.84
C LEU A 88 -0.45 13.12 1.69
N GLN A 89 -0.80 13.49 0.47
CA GLN A 89 -2.03 14.24 0.21
C GLN A 89 -3.28 13.41 0.51
N ALA A 90 -3.17 12.10 0.44
CA ALA A 90 -4.27 11.19 0.74
C ALA A 90 -4.25 10.75 2.20
N ASP A 91 -3.50 11.44 3.04
CA ASP A 91 -3.44 11.23 4.48
C ASP A 91 -2.77 9.94 4.89
N PHE A 92 -1.93 9.38 4.03
CA PHE A 92 -1.09 8.27 4.44
C PHE A 92 0.11 8.78 5.20
N THR A 93 0.55 7.99 6.17
CA THR A 93 1.83 8.23 6.82
C THR A 93 2.87 7.37 6.13
N VAL A 94 3.93 8.00 5.63
CA VAL A 94 5.04 7.27 5.04
C VAL A 94 6.00 6.93 6.17
N THR A 95 6.10 5.64 6.50
CA THR A 95 6.91 5.19 7.61
C THR A 95 8.34 4.90 7.20
N GLY A 96 8.59 4.74 5.90
CA GLY A 96 9.93 4.55 5.41
C GLY A 96 9.96 4.55 3.90
N ARG A 97 11.12 4.84 3.35
CA ARG A 97 11.35 4.74 1.93
C ARG A 97 12.81 4.38 1.72
N GLN A 98 13.08 3.51 0.74
CA GLN A 98 14.40 2.97 0.57
C GLN A 98 14.62 2.49 -0.86
N TYR A 99 15.75 2.88 -1.43
CA TYR A 99 16.21 2.31 -2.69
C TYR A 99 16.78 0.94 -2.39
N ILE A 100 16.32 -0.07 -3.11
CA ILE A 100 16.75 -1.45 -2.84
C ILE A 100 17.91 -1.85 -3.74
N GLU A 101 17.71 -1.81 -5.06
CA GLU A 101 18.76 -2.23 -5.96
C GLU A 101 18.39 -1.92 -7.40
N TYR A 102 19.40 -2.01 -8.26
CA TYR A 102 19.21 -2.02 -9.69
C TYR A 102 19.38 -3.46 -10.16
N GLU A 103 18.35 -3.99 -10.81
CA GLU A 103 18.38 -5.35 -11.31
C GLU A 103 18.96 -5.33 -12.73
N ALA A 104 20.23 -5.67 -12.84
CA ALA A 104 20.94 -5.56 -14.12
C ALA A 104 20.32 -6.42 -15.22
N GLU A 105 19.78 -7.58 -14.85
CA GLU A 105 19.23 -8.51 -15.83
C GLU A 105 17.97 -7.98 -16.48
N THR A 106 17.17 -7.21 -15.73
CA THR A 106 15.88 -6.72 -16.22
C THR A 106 15.90 -5.23 -16.52
N GLY A 107 16.82 -4.50 -15.92
CA GLY A 107 16.89 -3.05 -16.05
C GLY A 107 16.02 -2.28 -15.10
N TYR A 108 15.38 -2.95 -14.14
CA TYR A 108 14.54 -2.27 -13.18
C TYR A 108 15.34 -1.71 -12.01
N HIS A 109 14.99 -0.48 -11.62
CA HIS A 109 15.32 0.02 -10.30
C HIS A 109 14.21 -0.40 -9.36
N HIS A 110 14.58 -0.92 -8.21
CA HIS A 110 13.61 -1.37 -7.20
C HIS A 110 13.66 -0.41 -6.02
N TYR A 111 12.52 0.19 -5.71
CA TYR A 111 12.39 1.17 -4.64
C TYR A 111 11.19 0.82 -3.77
N GLU A 112 11.32 0.94 -2.45
CA GLU A 112 10.23 0.59 -1.54
C GLU A 112 9.76 1.80 -0.75
N ILE A 113 8.45 1.91 -0.59
CA ILE A 113 7.80 2.93 0.22
C ILE A 113 6.83 2.21 1.14
N ASP A 114 7.01 2.39 2.44
CA ASP A 114 6.12 1.79 3.42
C ASP A 114 5.17 2.85 3.94
N VAL A 115 3.89 2.50 4.00
CA VAL A 115 2.85 3.43 4.41
C VAL A 115 1.91 2.77 5.40
N THR A 116 1.28 3.62 6.21
CA THR A 116 0.21 3.19 7.08
C THR A 116 -0.87 4.27 7.10
N LYS A 117 -2.06 3.85 7.47
CA LYS A 117 -3.19 4.77 7.61
C LYS A 117 -4.17 4.16 8.57
N ALA A 118 -4.79 5.00 9.40
CA ALA A 118 -5.75 4.52 10.38
C ALA A 118 -7.12 4.36 9.71
N TYR A 119 -7.77 3.25 10.01
CA TYR A 119 -9.13 2.98 9.54
C TYR A 119 -10.01 2.61 10.72
N PRO A 120 -11.29 2.98 10.69
CA PRO A 120 -12.18 2.51 11.75
C PRO A 120 -12.24 0.99 11.78
N PHE A 121 -12.19 0.43 12.98
CA PHE A 121 -12.33 -1.00 13.16
C PHE A 121 -13.76 -1.28 13.61
N LEU A 122 -14.54 -1.96 12.76
CA LEU A 122 -15.93 -2.26 13.05
C LEU A 122 -15.99 -3.63 13.70
N LEU A 123 -16.41 -3.60 14.94
CA LEU A 123 -16.58 -4.86 15.65
C LEU A 123 -17.94 -5.43 15.33
N ASN A 124 -18.61 -5.94 15.25
CA ASN A 124 -19.71 -6.48 15.02
C ASN A 124 -20.49 -6.57 14.12
N GLU A 125 -20.75 -6.63 14.30
CA GLU A 125 -21.29 -6.68 13.64
C GLU A 125 -22.11 -6.62 13.40
N GLU A 126 -22.39 -6.47 14.01
CA GLU A 126 -22.98 -6.25 13.69
C GLU A 126 -23.00 -5.85 12.98
N GLU A 127 -22.35 -5.74 13.20
CA GLU A 127 -22.14 -5.28 12.56
C GLU A 127 -22.49 -5.65 11.76
N ILE A 128 -22.73 -6.04 12.12
CA ILE A 128 -23.07 -6.36 11.62
C ILE A 128 -24.02 -6.93 11.50
N GLN A 129 -24.58 -6.93 11.98
CA GLN A 129 -25.47 -7.53 11.93
C GLN A 129 -26.10 -7.62 11.24
#